data_64bec78981faabc39507d781407249bc
#
_entry.id   64bec78981faabc39507d781407249bc
#
_cell.length_a   1.000
_cell.length_b   1.000
_cell.length_c   1.000
_cell.angle_alpha   90.00
_cell.angle_beta   90.00
_cell.angle_gamma   90.00
#
_symmetry.space_group_name_H-M   'P 1'
#
loop_
_entity.id
_entity.type
_entity.pdbx_description
1 polymer ?
#
loop_
_entity_poly.entity_id
_entity_poly.type
_entity_poly.pdbx_seq_one_letter_code
_entity_poly.pdbx_strand_id
1 'polypeptide(L)'
;INDKEPKYGLCVTGYVHPDKMWKNYGAEAEDILILTKPLGCGILNTAIKAEMASQEEIERVQKIMAKLNKYAAEIASKYTVHSCTDVTGFSLAGHSLEMAKGSRKTLVIQSEKLPIIEGVEEYAQMGLIPEGAYRNRDFAGDEVRSEIKELWMEDLVFDPQTSGGLLLAVPAEEADALAEELAGMDI
;
A
#
# COMPACT_ATOMS: atom_id res chain seq x y z
N ILE A 1 -1.94 -6.11 -28.49
CA ILE A 1 -1.12 -6.99 -27.67
C ILE A 1 -1.25 -8.39 -28.26
N ASN A 2 -0.12 -9.00 -28.61
CA ASN A 2 -0.10 -10.38 -29.07
C ASN A 2 0.28 -11.27 -27.87
N ASP A 3 -0.69 -12.01 -27.35
CA ASP A 3 -0.52 -12.88 -26.19
C ASP A 3 -1.21 -14.23 -26.47
N LYS A 4 -0.69 -15.30 -25.86
CA LYS A 4 -1.26 -16.65 -26.00
C LYS A 4 -2.55 -16.84 -25.20
N GLU A 5 -2.76 -16.00 -24.19
CA GLU A 5 -3.92 -16.05 -23.31
C GLU A 5 -4.82 -14.84 -23.50
N PRO A 6 -6.15 -14.98 -23.37
CA PRO A 6 -7.05 -13.84 -23.35
C PRO A 6 -6.69 -12.89 -22.20
N LYS A 7 -6.61 -11.59 -22.50
CA LYS A 7 -6.41 -10.56 -21.48
C LYS A 7 -7.73 -9.78 -21.32
N TYR A 8 -8.10 -9.57 -20.07
CA TYR A 8 -9.27 -8.81 -19.68
C TYR A 8 -8.87 -7.72 -18.69
N GLY A 9 -9.44 -6.55 -18.84
CA GLY A 9 -9.22 -5.44 -17.93
C GLY A 9 -10.42 -4.50 -17.92
N LEU A 10 -10.53 -3.74 -16.82
CA LEU A 10 -11.55 -2.72 -16.65
C LEU A 10 -10.90 -1.34 -16.68
N CYS A 11 -11.58 -0.40 -17.33
CA CYS A 11 -11.29 1.02 -17.21
C CYS A 11 -12.49 1.67 -16.52
N VAL A 12 -12.26 2.27 -15.34
CA VAL A 12 -13.31 2.93 -14.56
C VAL A 12 -13.15 4.43 -14.69
N THR A 13 -14.23 5.11 -15.07
CA THR A 13 -14.31 6.57 -15.14
C THR A 13 -15.35 7.06 -14.15
N GLY A 14 -15.03 8.09 -13.37
CA GLY A 14 -15.94 8.69 -12.41
C GLY A 14 -15.86 10.21 -12.42
N TYR A 15 -16.74 10.83 -11.68
CA TYR A 15 -16.76 12.28 -11.47
C TYR A 15 -16.61 12.57 -9.99
N VAL A 16 -15.82 13.60 -9.67
CA VAL A 16 -15.64 14.11 -8.32
C VAL A 16 -15.76 15.62 -8.33
N HIS A 17 -16.35 16.18 -7.28
CA HIS A 17 -16.39 17.64 -7.13
C HIS A 17 -14.95 18.16 -6.94
N PRO A 18 -14.54 19.24 -7.62
CA PRO A 18 -13.16 19.75 -7.54
C PRO A 18 -12.66 19.99 -6.11
N ASP A 19 -13.52 20.49 -5.22
CA ASP A 19 -13.19 20.79 -3.83
C ASP A 19 -13.18 19.55 -2.92
N LYS A 20 -13.58 18.36 -3.45
CA LYS A 20 -13.60 17.09 -2.71
C LYS A 20 -12.59 16.08 -3.26
N MET A 21 -11.75 16.50 -4.17
CA MET A 21 -10.74 15.66 -4.79
C MET A 21 -9.49 15.61 -3.91
N TRP A 22 -9.17 14.43 -3.38
CA TRP A 22 -7.88 14.19 -2.78
C TRP A 22 -6.81 14.01 -3.86
N LYS A 23 -5.67 14.62 -3.64
CA LYS A 23 -4.53 14.55 -4.55
C LYS A 23 -3.45 13.67 -3.94
N ASN A 24 -2.62 13.08 -4.77
CA ASN A 24 -1.44 12.33 -4.30
C ASN A 24 -0.26 13.26 -3.94
N TYR A 25 -0.53 14.53 -3.71
CA TYR A 25 0.40 15.55 -3.24
C TYR A 25 -0.34 16.57 -2.37
N GLY A 26 0.39 17.35 -1.61
CA GLY A 26 -0.17 18.33 -0.69
C GLY A 26 -0.04 17.92 0.77
N ALA A 27 0.68 16.83 1.07
CA ALA A 27 1.02 16.49 2.45
C ALA A 27 1.79 17.63 3.11
N GLU A 28 1.50 17.91 4.37
CA GLU A 28 2.08 18.98 5.16
C GLU A 28 3.13 18.44 6.15
N ALA A 29 3.91 19.34 6.73
CA ALA A 29 4.82 18.94 7.79
C ALA A 29 4.01 18.52 9.03
N GLU A 30 4.51 17.51 9.75
CA GLU A 30 3.86 16.92 10.95
C GLU A 30 2.59 16.10 10.65
N ASP A 31 2.19 15.93 9.38
CA ASP A 31 1.14 14.98 9.04
C ASP A 31 1.52 13.57 9.48
N ILE A 32 0.52 12.84 9.95
CA ILE A 32 0.61 11.42 10.23
C ILE A 32 0.16 10.62 9.01
N LEU A 33 0.94 9.62 8.64
CA LEU A 33 0.62 8.72 7.55
C LEU A 33 -0.19 7.52 8.06
N ILE A 34 -1.35 7.27 7.46
CA ILE A 34 -2.22 6.13 7.80
C ILE A 34 -2.34 5.22 6.57
N LEU A 35 -2.04 3.94 6.75
CA LEU A 35 -2.21 2.90 5.73
C LEU A 35 -3.43 2.06 6.06
N THR A 36 -4.38 1.93 5.11
CA THR A 36 -5.71 1.35 5.37
C THR A 36 -5.84 -0.14 5.09
N LYS A 37 -4.81 -0.79 4.55
CA LYS A 37 -4.74 -2.26 4.37
C LYS A 37 -3.33 -2.75 4.66
N PRO A 38 -3.17 -4.01 5.11
CA PRO A 38 -1.86 -4.61 5.33
C PRO A 38 -1.10 -4.85 4.02
N LEU A 39 0.22 -4.95 4.14
CA LEU A 39 1.16 -5.19 3.04
C LEU A 39 1.51 -6.67 2.92
N GLY A 40 1.97 -7.07 1.72
CA GLY A 40 2.50 -8.40 1.44
C GLY A 40 1.73 -9.20 0.39
N CYS A 41 0.79 -8.56 -0.33
CA CYS A 41 0.02 -9.24 -1.38
C CYS A 41 0.91 -9.84 -2.49
N GLY A 42 1.99 -9.16 -2.88
CA GLY A 42 2.87 -9.65 -3.95
C GLY A 42 3.66 -10.87 -3.51
N ILE A 43 4.19 -10.85 -2.29
CA ILE A 43 4.92 -11.98 -1.68
C ILE A 43 3.98 -13.18 -1.55
N LEU A 44 2.78 -13.02 -0.97
CA LEU A 44 1.80 -14.11 -0.86
C LEU A 44 1.35 -14.65 -2.22
N ASN A 45 1.11 -13.78 -3.20
CA ASN A 45 0.78 -14.24 -4.55
C ASN A 45 1.93 -15.01 -5.20
N THR A 46 3.18 -14.71 -4.86
CA THR A 46 4.35 -15.47 -5.30
C THR A 46 4.37 -16.85 -4.63
N ALA A 47 4.10 -16.94 -3.32
CA ALA A 47 3.97 -18.19 -2.60
C ALA A 47 2.82 -19.06 -3.12
N ILE A 48 1.67 -18.45 -3.46
CA ILE A 48 0.53 -19.15 -4.09
C ILE A 48 0.94 -19.76 -5.44
N LYS A 49 1.64 -19.01 -6.29
CA LYS A 49 2.12 -19.51 -7.59
C LYS A 49 3.16 -20.62 -7.44
N ALA A 50 3.91 -20.62 -6.36
CA ALA A 50 4.86 -21.68 -6.01
C ALA A 50 4.19 -22.89 -5.32
N GLU A 51 2.87 -22.89 -5.15
CA GLU A 51 2.09 -23.93 -4.47
C GLU A 51 2.53 -24.16 -3.00
N MET A 52 3.03 -23.11 -2.35
CA MET A 52 3.53 -23.16 -0.97
C MET A 52 2.53 -22.59 0.05
N ALA A 53 1.60 -21.74 -0.39
CA ALA A 53 0.61 -21.13 0.49
C ALA A 53 -0.52 -22.09 0.84
N SER A 54 -0.95 -22.06 2.09
CA SER A 54 -2.12 -22.80 2.57
C SER A 54 -3.43 -22.23 2.01
N GLN A 55 -4.50 -23.02 2.06
CA GLN A 55 -5.83 -22.58 1.62
C GLN A 55 -6.32 -21.36 2.43
N GLU A 56 -6.01 -21.31 3.72
CA GLU A 56 -6.38 -20.21 4.60
C GLU A 56 -5.67 -18.90 4.20
N GLU A 57 -4.39 -18.96 3.87
CA GLU A 57 -3.63 -17.80 3.40
C GLU A 57 -4.12 -17.29 2.03
N ILE A 58 -4.50 -18.22 1.15
CA ILE A 58 -5.11 -17.88 -0.15
C ILE A 58 -6.42 -17.11 0.07
N GLU A 59 -7.30 -17.61 0.91
CA GLU A 59 -8.58 -16.97 1.20
C GLU A 59 -8.40 -15.61 1.89
N ARG A 60 -7.43 -15.50 2.81
CA ARG A 60 -7.07 -14.26 3.50
C ARG A 60 -6.62 -13.18 2.52
N VAL A 61 -5.65 -13.48 1.66
CA VAL A 61 -5.15 -12.48 0.70
C VAL A 61 -6.22 -12.10 -0.33
N GLN A 62 -7.05 -13.05 -0.77
CA GLN A 62 -8.18 -12.78 -1.67
C GLN A 62 -9.20 -11.85 -1.01
N LYS A 63 -9.53 -12.05 0.27
CA LYS A 63 -10.43 -11.18 1.03
C LYS A 63 -9.87 -9.75 1.12
N ILE A 64 -8.58 -9.60 1.42
CA ILE A 64 -7.91 -8.29 1.49
C ILE A 64 -7.95 -7.59 0.12
N MET A 65 -7.59 -8.30 -0.95
CA MET A 65 -7.61 -7.74 -2.31
C MET A 65 -9.01 -7.35 -2.77
N ALA A 66 -10.02 -8.16 -2.43
CA ALA A 66 -11.41 -7.92 -2.84
C ALA A 66 -12.08 -6.78 -2.05
N LYS A 67 -11.57 -6.41 -0.88
CA LYS A 67 -12.13 -5.32 -0.08
C LYS A 67 -11.95 -3.99 -0.80
N LEU A 68 -13.05 -3.27 -0.98
CA LEU A 68 -13.04 -1.98 -1.67
C LEU A 68 -12.46 -0.87 -0.76
N ASN A 69 -11.60 -0.02 -1.32
CA ASN A 69 -11.12 1.19 -0.65
C ASN A 69 -12.22 2.22 -0.40
N LYS A 70 -13.42 2.01 -0.98
CA LYS A 70 -14.61 2.85 -0.78
C LYS A 70 -14.90 3.11 0.70
N TYR A 71 -14.88 2.06 1.52
CA TYR A 71 -15.25 2.17 2.94
C TYR A 71 -14.24 3.02 3.72
N ALA A 72 -12.95 2.82 3.47
CA ALA A 72 -11.91 3.65 4.05
C ALA A 72 -12.03 5.11 3.60
N ALA A 73 -12.34 5.35 2.31
CA ALA A 73 -12.55 6.68 1.78
C ALA A 73 -13.79 7.36 2.38
N GLU A 74 -14.89 6.64 2.59
CA GLU A 74 -16.10 7.16 3.24
C GLU A 74 -15.82 7.60 4.69
N ILE A 75 -15.03 6.82 5.44
CA ILE A 75 -14.61 7.20 6.81
C ILE A 75 -13.68 8.41 6.74
N ALA A 76 -12.62 8.34 5.95
CA ALA A 76 -11.63 9.42 5.83
C ALA A 76 -12.24 10.75 5.36
N SER A 77 -13.36 10.70 4.61
CA SER A 77 -14.07 11.91 4.16
C SER A 77 -14.67 12.77 5.27
N LYS A 78 -14.73 12.27 6.50
CA LYS A 78 -15.18 12.98 7.70
C LYS A 78 -14.05 13.79 8.35
N TYR A 79 -12.82 13.58 7.92
CA TYR A 79 -11.59 14.13 8.48
C TYR A 79 -10.87 15.00 7.44
N THR A 80 -9.90 15.76 7.90
CA THR A 80 -9.00 16.50 7.02
C THR A 80 -7.99 15.53 6.39
N VAL A 81 -7.95 15.48 5.05
CA VAL A 81 -6.97 14.66 4.30
C VAL A 81 -6.20 15.60 3.38
N HIS A 82 -4.94 15.84 3.68
CA HIS A 82 -4.07 16.71 2.90
C HIS A 82 -3.58 16.05 1.61
N SER A 83 -3.31 14.73 1.68
CA SER A 83 -2.88 13.93 0.53
C SER A 83 -3.36 12.49 0.66
N CYS A 84 -3.65 11.87 -0.48
CA CYS A 84 -4.09 10.48 -0.55
C CYS A 84 -3.58 9.83 -1.83
N THR A 85 -3.07 8.61 -1.73
CA THR A 85 -2.81 7.73 -2.87
C THR A 85 -3.24 6.30 -2.54
N ASP A 86 -3.54 5.49 -3.56
CA ASP A 86 -3.63 4.04 -3.37
C ASP A 86 -2.22 3.43 -3.44
N VAL A 87 -2.02 2.34 -2.68
CA VAL A 87 -0.75 1.62 -2.67
C VAL A 87 -0.91 0.36 -3.50
N THR A 88 -0.36 0.39 -4.72
CA THR A 88 -0.53 -0.68 -5.71
C THR A 88 0.81 -1.17 -6.28
N GLY A 89 0.95 -1.28 -7.58
CA GLY A 89 2.08 -1.93 -8.25
C GLY A 89 3.45 -1.30 -8.00
N PHE A 90 3.52 0.00 -7.70
CA PHE A 90 4.77 0.68 -7.34
C PHE A 90 5.15 0.54 -5.85
N SER A 91 4.43 -0.28 -5.09
CA SER A 91 4.69 -0.55 -3.68
C SER A 91 4.43 0.62 -2.73
N LEU A 92 4.59 0.38 -1.43
CA LEU A 92 4.55 1.46 -0.44
C LEU A 92 5.65 2.49 -0.71
N ALA A 93 6.88 2.04 -0.95
CA ALA A 93 8.01 2.93 -1.19
C ALA A 93 7.80 3.84 -2.40
N GLY A 94 7.38 3.29 -3.54
CA GLY A 94 7.20 4.06 -4.77
C GLY A 94 6.07 5.08 -4.66
N HIS A 95 4.89 4.69 -4.15
CA HIS A 95 3.77 5.62 -3.99
C HIS A 95 4.04 6.68 -2.91
N SER A 96 4.76 6.31 -1.83
CA SER A 96 5.22 7.30 -0.85
C SER A 96 6.21 8.29 -1.45
N LEU A 97 7.11 7.82 -2.33
CA LEU A 97 8.06 8.68 -3.04
C LEU A 97 7.35 9.68 -3.96
N GLU A 98 6.31 9.25 -4.68
CA GLU A 98 5.49 10.13 -5.50
C GLU A 98 4.80 11.21 -4.64
N MET A 99 4.20 10.81 -3.52
CA MET A 99 3.56 11.73 -2.57
C MET A 99 4.59 12.72 -1.98
N ALA A 100 5.76 12.25 -1.57
CA ALA A 100 6.84 13.06 -1.03
C ALA A 100 7.30 14.13 -2.02
N LYS A 101 7.61 13.72 -3.27
CA LYS A 101 8.03 14.61 -4.35
C LYS A 101 6.96 15.64 -4.68
N GLY A 102 5.72 15.21 -4.86
CA GLY A 102 4.61 16.10 -5.17
C GLY A 102 4.32 17.12 -4.07
N SER A 103 4.52 16.74 -2.83
CA SER A 103 4.33 17.59 -1.64
C SER A 103 5.58 18.41 -1.29
N ARG A 104 6.74 18.12 -1.87
CA ARG A 104 8.05 18.70 -1.51
C ARG A 104 8.38 18.49 -0.03
N LYS A 105 8.14 17.27 0.44
CA LYS A 105 8.35 16.84 1.83
C LYS A 105 9.17 15.56 1.85
N THR A 106 9.70 15.23 3.01
CA THR A 106 10.24 13.91 3.30
C THR A 106 9.19 13.13 4.07
N LEU A 107 8.79 11.96 3.59
CA LEU A 107 7.95 11.03 4.32
C LEU A 107 8.83 10.06 5.10
N VAL A 108 8.54 9.90 6.39
CA VAL A 108 9.24 8.97 7.27
C VAL A 108 8.30 7.81 7.60
N ILE A 109 8.70 6.60 7.19
CA ILE A 109 7.93 5.38 7.44
C ILE A 109 8.62 4.59 8.55
N GLN A 110 7.86 4.32 9.61
CA GLN A 110 8.30 3.48 10.72
C GLN A 110 7.95 2.03 10.41
N SER A 111 8.95 1.24 9.98
CA SER A 111 8.72 -0.12 9.49
C SER A 111 8.07 -1.05 10.53
N GLU A 112 8.37 -0.84 11.80
CA GLU A 112 7.81 -1.59 12.92
C GLU A 112 6.30 -1.34 13.16
N LYS A 113 5.74 -0.32 12.55
CA LYS A 113 4.31 0.03 12.63
C LYS A 113 3.51 -0.39 11.40
N LEU A 114 4.16 -0.95 10.39
CA LEU A 114 3.48 -1.35 9.17
C LEU A 114 2.56 -2.55 9.45
N PRO A 115 1.29 -2.50 9.03
CA PRO A 115 0.43 -3.66 9.07
C PRO A 115 0.87 -4.66 8.00
N ILE A 116 1.09 -5.91 8.40
CA ILE A 116 1.62 -6.97 7.54
C ILE A 116 0.64 -8.14 7.53
N ILE A 117 0.42 -8.72 6.37
CA ILE A 117 -0.40 -9.93 6.24
C ILE A 117 0.35 -11.10 6.90
N GLU A 118 -0.35 -11.83 7.74
CA GLU A 118 0.20 -13.00 8.44
C GLU A 118 0.76 -14.04 7.45
N GLY A 119 1.93 -14.61 7.74
CA GLY A 119 2.67 -15.54 6.89
C GLY A 119 3.65 -14.89 5.91
N VAL A 120 3.54 -13.58 5.66
CA VAL A 120 4.39 -12.87 4.68
C VAL A 120 5.87 -12.92 5.05
N GLU A 121 6.20 -12.75 6.33
CA GLU A 121 7.58 -12.77 6.82
C GLU A 121 8.30 -14.07 6.45
N GLU A 122 7.66 -15.21 6.69
CA GLU A 122 8.25 -16.53 6.41
C GLU A 122 8.56 -16.70 4.92
N TYR A 123 7.63 -16.34 4.05
CA TYR A 123 7.81 -16.41 2.59
C TYR A 123 8.87 -15.45 2.09
N ALA A 124 8.92 -14.24 2.64
CA ALA A 124 9.95 -13.26 2.30
C ALA A 124 11.34 -13.74 2.74
N GLN A 125 11.48 -14.31 3.93
CA GLN A 125 12.73 -14.93 4.40
C GLN A 125 13.17 -16.13 3.56
N MET A 126 12.22 -16.87 2.96
CA MET A 126 12.51 -17.94 1.98
C MET A 126 12.92 -17.39 0.60
N GLY A 127 12.87 -16.07 0.39
CA GLY A 127 13.20 -15.43 -0.88
C GLY A 127 12.08 -15.43 -1.92
N LEU A 128 10.83 -15.67 -1.53
CA LEU A 128 9.68 -15.65 -2.43
C LEU A 128 9.26 -14.18 -2.72
N ILE A 129 10.20 -13.43 -3.23
CA ILE A 129 10.02 -12.00 -3.55
C ILE A 129 9.64 -11.86 -5.02
N PRO A 130 8.54 -11.15 -5.36
CA PRO A 130 8.18 -10.94 -6.75
C PRO A 130 9.19 -10.05 -7.46
N GLU A 131 9.44 -10.31 -8.73
CA GLU A 131 10.36 -9.51 -9.58
C GLU A 131 10.03 -8.01 -9.58
N GLY A 132 8.74 -7.69 -9.40
CA GLY A 132 8.28 -6.31 -9.28
C GLY A 132 8.91 -5.54 -8.11
N ALA A 133 9.23 -6.20 -7.00
CA ALA A 133 9.87 -5.57 -5.85
C ALA A 133 11.28 -5.06 -6.20
N TYR A 134 12.05 -5.84 -6.91
CA TYR A 134 13.39 -5.43 -7.37
C TYR A 134 13.32 -4.25 -8.33
N ARG A 135 12.37 -4.27 -9.28
CA ARG A 135 12.14 -3.15 -10.20
C ARG A 135 11.70 -1.87 -9.48
N ASN A 136 10.86 -1.99 -8.46
CA ASN A 136 10.44 -0.87 -7.63
C ASN A 136 11.63 -0.27 -6.87
N ARG A 137 12.50 -1.12 -6.32
CA ARG A 137 13.73 -0.68 -5.65
C ARG A 137 14.67 0.05 -6.60
N ASP A 138 14.90 -0.51 -7.79
CA ASP A 138 15.75 0.11 -8.81
C ASP A 138 15.18 1.47 -9.26
N PHE A 139 13.86 1.57 -9.41
CA PHE A 139 13.19 2.82 -9.75
C PHE A 139 13.31 3.89 -8.65
N ALA A 140 13.18 3.49 -7.39
CA ALA A 140 13.31 4.41 -6.25
C ALA A 140 14.75 4.92 -6.08
N GLY A 141 15.75 4.08 -6.37
CA GLY A 141 17.16 4.44 -6.31
C GLY A 141 17.56 5.10 -5.00
N ASP A 142 18.41 6.10 -5.06
CA ASP A 142 18.93 6.84 -3.90
C ASP A 142 17.90 7.79 -3.24
N GLU A 143 16.70 7.93 -3.80
CA GLU A 143 15.68 8.81 -3.27
C GLU A 143 14.91 8.20 -2.09
N VAL A 144 14.99 6.87 -1.94
CA VAL A 144 14.50 6.16 -0.76
C VAL A 144 15.71 5.70 0.06
N ARG A 145 15.81 6.19 1.30
CA ARG A 145 16.84 5.77 2.26
C ARG A 145 16.22 4.82 3.26
N SER A 146 16.80 3.66 3.40
CA SER A 146 16.37 2.62 4.34
C SER A 146 17.36 2.50 5.49
N GLU A 147 16.87 2.42 6.74
CA GLU A 147 17.60 2.03 7.92
C GLU A 147 17.16 0.66 8.44
N ILE A 148 16.32 -0.04 7.66
CA ILE A 148 15.81 -1.39 7.95
C ILE A 148 16.98 -2.37 7.92
N LYS A 149 17.10 -3.19 8.96
CA LYS A 149 18.19 -4.18 9.10
C LYS A 149 17.80 -5.54 8.53
N GLU A 150 16.54 -5.88 8.62
CA GLU A 150 15.98 -7.14 8.16
C GLU A 150 15.65 -7.06 6.66
N LEU A 151 16.34 -7.85 5.87
CA LEU A 151 16.17 -7.83 4.40
C LEU A 151 14.73 -8.09 3.97
N TRP A 152 14.04 -9.02 4.64
CA TRP A 152 12.65 -9.34 4.31
C TRP A 152 11.69 -8.14 4.50
N MET A 153 11.93 -7.32 5.51
CA MET A 153 11.14 -6.10 5.77
C MET A 153 11.42 -5.03 4.71
N GLU A 154 12.68 -4.91 4.29
CA GLU A 154 13.05 -4.01 3.19
C GLU A 154 12.40 -4.48 1.88
N ASP A 155 12.42 -5.77 1.57
CA ASP A 155 11.74 -6.34 0.41
C ASP A 155 10.23 -6.09 0.46
N LEU A 156 9.60 -6.19 1.64
CA LEU A 156 8.17 -5.90 1.84
C LEU A 156 7.80 -4.46 1.51
N VAL A 157 8.64 -3.49 1.86
CA VAL A 157 8.39 -2.07 1.57
C VAL A 157 8.35 -1.80 0.06
N PHE A 158 9.08 -2.61 -0.72
CA PHE A 158 9.09 -2.57 -2.19
C PHE A 158 8.14 -3.58 -2.85
N ASP A 159 7.42 -4.41 -2.06
CA ASP A 159 6.50 -5.42 -2.58
C ASP A 159 5.33 -4.81 -3.35
N PRO A 160 5.11 -5.16 -4.63
CA PRO A 160 3.96 -4.66 -5.38
C PRO A 160 2.65 -5.16 -4.78
N GLN A 161 1.74 -4.24 -4.48
CA GLN A 161 0.44 -4.59 -3.94
C GLN A 161 -0.60 -4.74 -5.06
N THR A 162 -1.47 -5.74 -4.95
CA THR A 162 -2.65 -5.89 -5.78
C THR A 162 -3.86 -5.41 -4.99
N SER A 163 -4.55 -4.40 -5.49
CA SER A 163 -5.71 -3.80 -4.80
C SER A 163 -5.39 -3.41 -3.35
N GLY A 164 -4.23 -2.81 -3.13
CA GLY A 164 -3.80 -2.38 -1.80
C GLY A 164 -4.65 -1.26 -1.22
N GLY A 165 -4.29 -0.82 -0.02
CA GLY A 165 -5.01 0.21 0.73
C GLY A 165 -4.73 1.62 0.25
N LEU A 166 -5.35 2.57 0.91
CA LEU A 166 -5.04 3.99 0.79
C LEU A 166 -3.91 4.35 1.75
N LEU A 167 -3.00 5.21 1.29
CA LEU A 167 -2.05 5.92 2.12
C LEU A 167 -2.56 7.36 2.25
N LEU A 168 -2.92 7.74 3.47
CA LEU A 168 -3.50 9.04 3.81
C LEU A 168 -2.47 9.85 4.59
N ALA A 169 -2.31 11.14 4.25
CA ALA A 169 -1.58 12.11 5.06
C ALA A 169 -2.60 13.03 5.73
N VAL A 170 -2.65 13.03 7.06
CA VAL A 170 -3.66 13.72 7.86
C VAL A 170 -3.01 14.53 9.00
N PRO A 171 -3.64 15.63 9.47
CA PRO A 171 -3.15 16.37 10.62
C PRO A 171 -3.00 15.48 11.86
N ALA A 172 -1.94 15.70 12.64
CA ALA A 172 -1.65 14.87 13.81
C ALA A 172 -2.79 14.84 14.83
N GLU A 173 -3.52 15.93 14.99
CA GLU A 173 -4.65 16.04 15.93
C GLU A 173 -5.88 15.20 15.52
N GLU A 174 -6.00 14.81 14.26
CA GLU A 174 -7.12 13.99 13.76
C GLU A 174 -6.70 12.52 13.56
N ALA A 175 -5.40 12.21 13.55
CA ALA A 175 -4.87 10.93 13.14
C ALA A 175 -5.34 9.76 14.01
N ASP A 176 -5.32 9.91 15.33
CA ASP A 176 -5.72 8.83 16.26
C ASP A 176 -7.20 8.52 16.11
N ALA A 177 -8.06 9.55 16.04
CA ALA A 177 -9.50 9.36 15.87
C ALA A 177 -9.85 8.68 14.54
N LEU A 178 -9.19 9.06 13.45
CA LEU A 178 -9.36 8.42 12.15
C LEU A 178 -8.86 6.98 12.19
N ALA A 179 -7.70 6.72 12.80
CA ALA A 179 -7.14 5.36 12.90
C ALA A 179 -8.07 4.43 13.70
N GLU A 180 -8.64 4.90 14.81
CA GLU A 180 -9.62 4.14 15.61
C GLU A 180 -10.88 3.81 14.80
N GLU A 181 -11.43 4.78 14.04
CA GLU A 181 -12.63 4.54 13.22
C GLU A 181 -12.33 3.57 12.07
N LEU A 182 -11.15 3.66 11.45
CA LEU A 182 -10.71 2.71 10.42
C LEU A 182 -10.48 1.31 10.98
N ALA A 183 -9.91 1.18 12.18
CA ALA A 183 -9.70 -0.12 12.83
C ALA A 183 -11.01 -0.86 13.13
N GLY A 184 -12.12 -0.14 13.28
CA GLY A 184 -13.47 -0.73 13.42
C GLY A 184 -14.01 -1.36 12.12
N MET A 185 -13.31 -1.19 11.00
CA MET A 185 -13.67 -1.87 9.75
C MET A 185 -13.20 -3.33 9.81
N ASP A 186 -14.10 -4.23 9.46
CA ASP A 186 -13.82 -5.65 9.29
C ASP A 186 -12.94 -5.85 8.03
N ILE A 187 -11.61 -5.96 8.19
CA ILE A 187 -10.64 -6.20 7.10
C ILE A 187 -10.18 -7.65 7.13
#